data_4d412e169fd8fe16a1d9469ca03c8d08
#
_entry.id   4d412e169fd8fe16a1d9469ca03c8d08
#
_cell.length_a   1.000
_cell.length_b   1.000
_cell.length_c   1.000
_cell.angle_alpha   90.00
_cell.angle_beta   90.00
_cell.angle_gamma   90.00
#
_symmetry.space_group_name_H-M   'P 1'
#
loop_
_entity.id
_entity.type
_entity.pdbx_description
1 polymer ?
#
loop_
_entity_poly.entity_id
_entity_poly.type
_entity_poly.pdbx_seq_one_letter_code
_entity_poly.pdbx_strand_id
1 'polypeptide(L)'
;MTAYRGRPASEFRFRNILYAKEDWRATLTINRPAVYNCLDLPTLREMSAALEDAAWDDRVAVLVLTGAGRRAFCTGADMKEWQRDFLGRPHDFYKWMGVFIETFDRLRNIGKPTIARLNGMAVGGGNELQMSCDLAVAADDVTIRHAGTSRGSVAAAGATQWLPLIVGDRRAREMLLLNEPIPARKALAWGLLTQVVPRRRLDAAVSALARKLVDKLPECTRYTKQQLNFWRDFSWALTIGHARDWLTVHTGADEIQEGIRAFNEKRAIDYRALREKAARGRGRR
;
A
#
# COMPACT_ATOMS: atom_id res chain seq x y z
N MET A 1 -1.55 14.88 32.07
CA MET A 1 -0.98 14.59 30.75
C MET A 1 -1.57 13.28 30.22
N THR A 2 -2.70 13.34 29.54
CA THR A 2 -3.37 12.16 28.97
C THR A 2 -3.37 12.15 27.43
N ALA A 3 -2.84 13.22 26.82
CA ALA A 3 -2.92 13.44 25.37
C ALA A 3 -2.10 12.45 24.51
N TYR A 4 -1.19 11.70 25.11
CA TYR A 4 -0.22 10.86 24.40
C TYR A 4 -0.36 9.36 24.74
N ARG A 5 -1.49 8.93 25.24
CA ARG A 5 -1.73 7.51 25.53
C ARG A 5 -2.63 6.92 24.46
N GLY A 6 -2.31 5.71 24.02
CA GLY A 6 -3.21 4.94 23.20
C GLY A 6 -4.55 4.69 23.90
N ARG A 7 -5.61 4.52 23.13
CA ARG A 7 -6.97 4.25 23.62
C ARG A 7 -7.31 2.76 23.47
N PRO A 8 -8.21 2.21 24.28
CA PRO A 8 -8.75 0.88 24.04
C PRO A 8 -9.28 0.74 22.60
N ALA A 9 -8.96 -0.36 21.94
CA ALA A 9 -9.42 -0.59 20.55
C ALA A 9 -10.95 -0.55 20.43
N SER A 10 -11.68 -0.90 21.50
CA SER A 10 -13.14 -0.88 21.57
C SER A 10 -13.76 0.53 21.53
N GLU A 11 -12.99 1.58 21.76
CA GLU A 11 -13.47 2.97 21.66
C GLU A 11 -13.54 3.49 20.23
N PHE A 12 -12.85 2.82 19.30
CA PHE A 12 -12.90 3.20 17.89
C PHE A 12 -14.16 2.65 17.22
N ARG A 13 -14.81 3.46 16.39
CA ARG A 13 -16.00 3.10 15.62
C ARG A 13 -15.68 3.04 14.14
N PHE A 14 -14.66 2.24 13.79
CA PHE A 14 -14.26 2.05 12.42
C PHE A 14 -15.30 1.21 11.63
N ARG A 15 -15.47 1.51 10.35
CA ARG A 15 -16.39 0.81 9.44
C ARG A 15 -15.64 -0.02 8.42
N ASN A 16 -14.54 0.50 7.92
CA ASN A 16 -13.77 -0.08 6.82
C ASN A 16 -12.52 -0.83 7.28
N ILE A 17 -12.18 -0.74 8.56
CA ILE A 17 -11.08 -1.51 9.15
C ILE A 17 -11.54 -2.19 10.45
N LEU A 18 -10.84 -3.27 10.80
CA LEU A 18 -10.88 -3.83 12.15
C LEU A 18 -9.56 -3.50 12.83
N TYR A 19 -9.63 -3.08 14.08
CA TYR A 19 -8.47 -2.71 14.88
C TYR A 19 -8.53 -3.44 16.22
N ALA A 20 -7.51 -4.22 16.53
CA ALA A 20 -7.40 -4.99 17.76
C ALA A 20 -6.02 -4.81 18.39
N LYS A 21 -5.97 -4.88 19.71
CA LYS A 21 -4.74 -4.84 20.51
C LYS A 21 -4.75 -5.99 21.50
N GLU A 22 -3.75 -6.84 21.44
CA GLU A 22 -3.56 -7.97 22.34
C GLU A 22 -2.08 -8.36 22.39
N ASP A 23 -1.58 -8.81 23.51
CA ASP A 23 -0.23 -9.34 23.68
C ASP A 23 0.87 -8.46 23.08
N TRP A 24 0.83 -7.15 23.38
CA TRP A 24 1.76 -6.14 22.86
C TRP A 24 1.73 -5.95 21.34
N ARG A 25 0.72 -6.47 20.69
CA ARG A 25 0.52 -6.39 19.25
C ARG A 25 -0.75 -5.60 18.92
N ALA A 26 -0.64 -4.62 18.03
CA ALA A 26 -1.78 -4.06 17.33
C ALA A 26 -1.96 -4.81 15.99
N THR A 27 -3.21 -5.11 15.66
CA THR A 27 -3.57 -5.68 14.35
C THR A 27 -4.56 -4.75 13.66
N LEU A 28 -4.17 -4.23 12.51
CA LEU A 28 -5.00 -3.44 11.62
C LEU A 28 -5.40 -4.30 10.43
N THR A 29 -6.70 -4.54 10.26
CA THR A 29 -7.24 -5.34 9.16
C THR A 29 -8.08 -4.43 8.26
N ILE A 30 -7.71 -4.27 6.99
CA ILE A 30 -8.56 -3.62 5.99
C ILE A 30 -9.77 -4.51 5.76
N ASN A 31 -10.99 -4.02 6.06
CA ASN A 31 -12.21 -4.84 6.08
C ASN A 31 -13.21 -4.43 4.99
N ARG A 32 -12.77 -4.52 3.75
CA ARG A 32 -13.59 -4.29 2.55
C ARG A 32 -13.49 -5.48 1.57
N PRO A 33 -13.73 -6.74 2.02
CA PRO A 33 -13.45 -7.93 1.21
C PRO A 33 -14.30 -8.01 -0.06
N ALA A 34 -15.48 -7.41 -0.11
CA ALA A 34 -16.35 -7.34 -1.28
C ALA A 34 -15.70 -6.59 -2.45
N VAL A 35 -14.83 -5.63 -2.16
CA VAL A 35 -14.09 -4.82 -3.13
C VAL A 35 -12.57 -5.05 -3.04
N TYR A 36 -12.16 -6.25 -2.65
CA TYR A 36 -10.76 -6.68 -2.59
C TYR A 36 -9.88 -5.81 -1.69
N ASN A 37 -10.45 -5.27 -0.61
CA ASN A 37 -9.77 -4.41 0.37
C ASN A 37 -9.09 -3.18 -0.28
N CYS A 38 -9.71 -2.61 -1.32
CA CYS A 38 -9.23 -1.37 -1.90
C CYS A 38 -9.47 -0.18 -0.96
N LEU A 39 -8.70 0.89 -1.18
CA LEU A 39 -8.57 2.05 -0.31
C LEU A 39 -9.38 3.22 -0.89
N ASP A 40 -10.47 3.58 -0.23
CA ASP A 40 -11.16 4.84 -0.41
C ASP A 40 -10.74 5.85 0.68
N LEU A 41 -11.16 7.09 0.56
CA LEU A 41 -10.82 8.15 1.50
C LEU A 41 -11.24 7.83 2.96
N PRO A 42 -12.45 7.28 3.23
CA PRO A 42 -12.79 6.85 4.59
C PRO A 42 -11.85 5.78 5.14
N THR A 43 -11.48 4.78 4.34
CA THR A 43 -10.54 3.73 4.76
C THR A 43 -9.17 4.31 5.12
N LEU A 44 -8.63 5.22 4.30
CA LEU A 44 -7.35 5.87 4.56
C LEU A 44 -7.37 6.68 5.87
N ARG A 45 -8.46 7.40 6.14
CA ARG A 45 -8.62 8.16 7.39
C ARG A 45 -8.72 7.25 8.60
N GLU A 46 -9.46 6.15 8.52
CA GLU A 46 -9.55 5.18 9.60
C GLU A 46 -8.20 4.50 9.84
N MET A 47 -7.47 4.13 8.79
CA MET A 47 -6.12 3.59 8.91
C MET A 47 -5.17 4.60 9.57
N SER A 48 -5.18 5.87 9.16
CA SER A 48 -4.35 6.91 9.76
C SER A 48 -4.63 7.08 11.25
N ALA A 49 -5.90 7.06 11.66
CA ALA A 49 -6.28 7.15 13.08
C ALA A 49 -5.82 5.92 13.88
N ALA A 50 -5.94 4.72 13.33
CA ALA A 50 -5.45 3.50 13.99
C ALA A 50 -3.90 3.46 14.08
N LEU A 51 -3.21 3.94 13.04
CA LEU A 51 -1.74 4.03 13.02
C LEU A 51 -1.24 5.06 14.04
N GLU A 52 -1.92 6.20 14.17
CA GLU A 52 -1.61 7.20 15.19
C GLU A 52 -1.77 6.63 16.60
N ASP A 53 -2.89 5.99 16.89
CA ASP A 53 -3.11 5.35 18.18
C ASP A 53 -2.08 4.25 18.47
N ALA A 54 -1.77 3.40 17.50
CA ALA A 54 -0.75 2.36 17.67
C ALA A 54 0.66 2.94 17.89
N ALA A 55 0.97 4.09 17.29
CA ALA A 55 2.24 4.78 17.50
C ALA A 55 2.38 5.29 18.96
N TRP A 56 1.29 5.80 19.52
CA TRP A 56 1.27 6.44 20.84
C TRP A 56 1.05 5.47 21.99
N ASP A 57 0.54 4.26 21.74
CA ASP A 57 0.25 3.28 22.77
C ASP A 57 1.51 2.50 23.17
N ASP A 58 2.03 2.75 24.36
CA ASP A 58 3.20 2.06 24.91
C ASP A 58 2.97 0.55 25.13
N ARG A 59 1.70 0.09 25.09
CA ARG A 59 1.35 -1.34 25.14
C ARG A 59 1.37 -1.99 23.76
N VAL A 60 1.73 -1.27 22.71
CA VAL A 60 1.94 -1.79 21.36
C VAL A 60 3.42 -1.81 21.05
N ALA A 61 4.01 -2.98 20.96
CA ALA A 61 5.40 -3.18 20.58
C ALA A 61 5.57 -3.52 19.09
N VAL A 62 4.53 -4.07 18.44
CA VAL A 62 4.55 -4.44 17.02
C VAL A 62 3.16 -4.20 16.39
N LEU A 63 3.14 -3.76 15.13
CA LEU A 63 1.93 -3.64 14.33
C LEU A 63 1.89 -4.73 13.25
N VAL A 64 0.74 -5.40 13.12
CA VAL A 64 0.44 -6.30 12.00
C VAL A 64 -0.60 -5.65 11.11
N LEU A 65 -0.31 -5.53 9.82
CA LEU A 65 -1.25 -5.05 8.80
C LEU A 65 -1.70 -6.22 7.93
N THR A 66 -3.01 -6.38 7.71
CA THR A 66 -3.58 -7.44 6.89
C THR A 66 -4.87 -7.01 6.20
N GLY A 67 -5.43 -7.86 5.33
CA GLY A 67 -6.75 -7.69 4.74
C GLY A 67 -7.75 -8.72 5.25
N ALA A 68 -9.03 -8.38 5.28
CA ALA A 68 -10.09 -9.32 5.60
C ALA A 68 -10.33 -10.33 4.46
N GLY A 69 -10.74 -11.54 4.80
CA GLY A 69 -11.02 -12.61 3.85
C GLY A 69 -9.76 -13.28 3.30
N ARG A 70 -9.89 -13.95 2.14
CA ARG A 70 -8.83 -14.77 1.55
C ARG A 70 -8.36 -14.29 0.18
N ARG A 71 -9.12 -13.42 -0.49
CA ARG A 71 -8.86 -13.05 -1.89
C ARG A 71 -7.80 -11.99 -2.05
N ALA A 72 -7.79 -10.98 -1.17
CA ALA A 72 -6.85 -9.87 -1.26
C ALA A 72 -6.33 -9.45 0.11
N PHE A 73 -5.06 -9.11 0.16
CA PHE A 73 -4.50 -8.26 1.19
C PHE A 73 -5.02 -6.83 0.97
N CYS A 74 -4.69 -6.24 -0.16
CA CYS A 74 -5.16 -4.93 -0.60
C CYS A 74 -4.90 -4.78 -2.11
N THR A 75 -5.81 -4.13 -2.84
CA THR A 75 -5.67 -3.88 -4.28
C THR A 75 -5.41 -2.42 -4.64
N GLY A 76 -4.99 -1.61 -3.65
CA GLY A 76 -4.66 -0.20 -3.87
C GLY A 76 -5.89 0.70 -3.88
N ALA A 77 -5.82 1.81 -4.58
CA ALA A 77 -6.88 2.81 -4.62
C ALA A 77 -8.20 2.28 -5.13
N ASP A 78 -9.32 2.80 -4.62
CA ASP A 78 -10.66 2.48 -5.10
C ASP A 78 -10.94 3.22 -6.42
N MET A 79 -10.84 2.48 -7.54
CA MET A 79 -11.01 3.05 -8.88
C MET A 79 -12.44 3.53 -9.15
N LYS A 80 -13.44 3.08 -8.39
CA LYS A 80 -14.81 3.60 -8.50
C LYS A 80 -14.91 4.97 -7.85
N GLU A 81 -14.27 5.15 -6.68
CA GLU A 81 -14.15 6.47 -6.05
C GLU A 81 -13.41 7.43 -6.98
N TRP A 82 -12.30 7.00 -7.58
CA TRP A 82 -11.54 7.84 -8.51
C TRP A 82 -12.39 8.29 -9.71
N GLN A 83 -13.14 7.39 -10.32
CA GLN A 83 -14.01 7.72 -11.45
C GLN A 83 -15.12 8.69 -11.07
N ARG A 84 -15.74 8.49 -9.92
CA ARG A 84 -16.88 9.28 -9.45
C ARG A 84 -16.48 10.68 -9.00
N ASP A 85 -15.38 10.76 -8.24
CA ASP A 85 -15.09 11.95 -7.43
C ASP A 85 -13.89 12.75 -7.94
N PHE A 86 -12.96 12.16 -8.70
CA PHE A 86 -11.67 12.79 -8.98
C PHE A 86 -11.31 12.95 -10.45
N LEU A 87 -11.89 12.18 -11.37
CA LEU A 87 -11.63 12.37 -12.80
C LEU A 87 -12.04 13.79 -13.25
N GLY A 88 -11.07 14.52 -13.81
CA GLY A 88 -11.25 15.91 -14.22
C GLY A 88 -11.35 16.92 -13.06
N ARG A 89 -11.04 16.50 -11.82
CA ARG A 89 -11.06 17.34 -10.62
C ARG A 89 -9.68 17.40 -9.95
N PRO A 90 -8.71 18.09 -10.53
CA PRO A 90 -7.32 18.07 -10.07
C PRO A 90 -7.16 18.53 -8.61
N HIS A 91 -7.88 19.57 -8.17
CA HIS A 91 -7.79 20.05 -6.79
C HIS A 91 -8.25 19.01 -5.76
N ASP A 92 -9.32 18.27 -6.03
CA ASP A 92 -9.84 17.27 -5.13
C ASP A 92 -8.94 16.01 -5.14
N PHE A 93 -8.44 15.67 -6.32
CA PHE A 93 -7.51 14.56 -6.44
C PHE A 93 -6.18 14.83 -5.72
N TYR A 94 -5.66 16.06 -5.78
CA TYR A 94 -4.48 16.47 -5.02
C TYR A 94 -4.65 16.26 -3.52
N LYS A 95 -5.82 16.63 -2.96
CA LYS A 95 -6.13 16.42 -1.53
C LYS A 95 -6.21 14.94 -1.18
N TRP A 96 -6.88 14.14 -2.03
CA TRP A 96 -6.97 12.70 -1.85
C TRP A 96 -5.59 12.03 -1.85
N MET A 97 -4.75 12.39 -2.82
CA MET A 97 -3.37 11.90 -2.91
C MET A 97 -2.53 12.32 -1.71
N GLY A 98 -2.78 13.48 -1.13
CA GLY A 98 -2.16 13.91 0.12
C GLY A 98 -2.45 12.94 1.26
N VAL A 99 -3.73 12.61 1.48
CA VAL A 99 -4.15 11.64 2.51
C VAL A 99 -3.59 10.24 2.23
N PHE A 100 -3.58 9.83 0.95
CA PHE A 100 -3.03 8.55 0.55
C PHE A 100 -1.55 8.44 0.91
N ILE A 101 -0.72 9.37 0.47
CA ILE A 101 0.73 9.40 0.75
C ILE A 101 1.01 9.50 2.25
N GLU A 102 0.28 10.37 2.98
CA GLU A 102 0.43 10.51 4.41
C GLU A 102 0.15 9.21 5.17
N THR A 103 -0.86 8.44 4.77
CA THR A 103 -1.18 7.16 5.40
C THR A 103 -0.02 6.16 5.28
N PHE A 104 0.63 6.11 4.13
CA PHE A 104 1.80 5.26 3.89
C PHE A 104 3.03 5.74 4.67
N ASP A 105 3.22 7.06 4.73
CA ASP A 105 4.30 7.66 5.50
C ASP A 105 4.14 7.39 7.01
N ARG A 106 2.92 7.50 7.54
CA ARG A 106 2.61 7.14 8.94
C ARG A 106 2.92 5.66 9.23
N LEU A 107 2.53 4.75 8.35
CA LEU A 107 2.83 3.32 8.51
C LEU A 107 4.33 3.06 8.54
N ARG A 108 5.07 3.64 7.60
CA ARG A 108 6.51 3.48 7.48
C ARG A 108 7.25 4.04 8.71
N ASN A 109 6.80 5.19 9.23
CA ASN A 109 7.44 5.95 10.30
C ASN A 109 6.77 5.79 11.68
N ILE A 110 5.95 4.76 11.86
CA ILE A 110 5.21 4.55 13.13
C ILE A 110 6.11 4.42 14.38
N GLY A 111 7.42 4.28 14.20
CA GLY A 111 8.37 4.12 15.32
C GLY A 111 8.34 2.75 16.00
N LYS A 112 7.60 1.80 15.46
CA LYS A 112 7.47 0.41 15.93
C LYS A 112 7.66 -0.55 14.76
N PRO A 113 8.17 -1.77 14.96
CA PRO A 113 8.22 -2.79 13.92
C PRO A 113 6.85 -3.07 13.34
N THR A 114 6.80 -3.28 12.03
CA THR A 114 5.57 -3.56 11.30
C THR A 114 5.69 -4.83 10.46
N ILE A 115 4.63 -5.62 10.41
CA ILE A 115 4.55 -6.88 9.65
C ILE A 115 3.36 -6.81 8.71
N ALA A 116 3.60 -6.91 7.41
CA ALA A 116 2.54 -7.18 6.44
C ALA A 116 2.22 -8.68 6.43
N ARG A 117 0.98 -9.03 6.76
CA ARG A 117 0.46 -10.39 6.66
C ARG A 117 -0.39 -10.49 5.38
N LEU A 118 0.20 -11.05 4.34
CA LEU A 118 -0.44 -11.15 3.03
C LEU A 118 -1.32 -12.41 2.98
N ASN A 119 -2.61 -12.20 3.20
CA ASN A 119 -3.66 -13.24 3.16
C ASN A 119 -4.23 -13.47 1.76
N GLY A 120 -3.87 -12.65 0.78
CA GLY A 120 -4.34 -12.70 -0.60
C GLY A 120 -3.53 -11.74 -1.46
N MET A 121 -3.99 -11.49 -2.69
CA MET A 121 -3.26 -10.66 -3.66
C MET A 121 -2.95 -9.25 -3.12
N ALA A 122 -1.78 -8.74 -3.47
CA ALA A 122 -1.36 -7.37 -3.21
C ALA A 122 -1.12 -6.64 -4.54
N VAL A 123 -1.90 -5.61 -4.85
CA VAL A 123 -1.87 -4.94 -6.16
C VAL A 123 -1.72 -3.44 -5.99
N GLY A 124 -0.82 -2.81 -6.78
CA GLY A 124 -0.62 -1.36 -6.78
C GLY A 124 -0.31 -0.82 -5.40
N GLY A 125 -1.16 0.06 -4.86
CA GLY A 125 -1.04 0.56 -3.48
C GLY A 125 -1.01 -0.54 -2.41
N GLY A 126 -1.59 -1.73 -2.67
CA GLY A 126 -1.47 -2.88 -1.79
C GLY A 126 -0.03 -3.44 -1.73
N ASN A 127 0.69 -3.44 -2.87
CA ASN A 127 2.11 -3.77 -2.86
C ASN A 127 2.92 -2.66 -2.17
N GLU A 128 2.55 -1.40 -2.37
CA GLU A 128 3.19 -0.27 -1.70
C GLU A 128 2.97 -0.32 -0.17
N LEU A 129 1.77 -0.69 0.30
CA LEU A 129 1.49 -0.91 1.73
C LEU A 129 2.38 -2.01 2.34
N GLN A 130 2.53 -3.15 1.67
CA GLN A 130 3.39 -4.21 2.20
C GLN A 130 4.86 -3.77 2.23
N MET A 131 5.34 -3.00 1.23
CA MET A 131 6.68 -2.42 1.24
C MET A 131 6.88 -1.32 2.28
N SER A 132 5.80 -0.66 2.72
CA SER A 132 5.83 0.31 3.83
C SER A 132 5.98 -0.38 5.19
N CYS A 133 5.72 -1.68 5.28
CA CYS A 133 6.02 -2.49 6.45
C CYS A 133 7.51 -2.90 6.46
N ASP A 134 8.03 -3.20 7.66
CA ASP A 134 9.42 -3.66 7.81
C ASP A 134 9.62 -5.09 7.34
N LEU A 135 8.64 -5.94 7.61
CA LEU A 135 8.66 -7.37 7.29
C LEU A 135 7.36 -7.76 6.57
N ALA A 136 7.45 -8.75 5.69
CA ALA A 136 6.29 -9.26 4.95
C ALA A 136 6.25 -10.79 4.95
N VAL A 137 5.15 -11.35 5.40
CA VAL A 137 4.88 -12.80 5.42
C VAL A 137 3.68 -13.08 4.53
N ALA A 138 3.82 -13.93 3.54
CA ALA A 138 2.77 -14.27 2.59
C ALA A 138 2.35 -15.74 2.66
N ALA A 139 1.08 -16.00 2.39
CA ALA A 139 0.65 -17.36 2.03
C ALA A 139 1.23 -17.73 0.66
N ASP A 140 1.47 -19.01 0.44
CA ASP A 140 2.18 -19.54 -0.75
C ASP A 140 1.38 -19.42 -2.07
N ASP A 141 0.07 -19.17 -1.98
CA ASP A 141 -0.84 -18.94 -3.11
C ASP A 141 -1.09 -17.44 -3.40
N VAL A 142 -0.35 -16.53 -2.75
CA VAL A 142 -0.46 -15.09 -2.97
C VAL A 142 0.27 -14.67 -4.25
N THR A 143 -0.27 -13.66 -4.93
CA THR A 143 0.38 -12.95 -6.03
C THR A 143 0.52 -11.48 -5.70
N ILE A 144 1.61 -10.89 -6.18
CA ILE A 144 1.92 -9.46 -6.01
C ILE A 144 2.10 -8.84 -7.39
N ARG A 145 1.57 -7.64 -7.63
CA ARG A 145 1.76 -6.94 -8.90
C ARG A 145 1.54 -5.44 -8.78
N HIS A 146 2.00 -4.70 -9.77
CA HIS A 146 1.53 -3.35 -10.06
C HIS A 146 0.58 -3.36 -11.25
N ALA A 147 -0.26 -2.33 -11.36
CA ALA A 147 -1.25 -2.24 -12.43
C ALA A 147 -1.38 -0.81 -13.00
N GLY A 148 -0.59 0.15 -12.52
CA GLY A 148 -0.73 1.56 -12.85
C GLY A 148 -0.71 1.82 -14.35
N THR A 149 0.36 1.42 -15.04
CA THR A 149 0.56 1.65 -16.48
C THR A 149 -0.48 0.99 -17.38
N SER A 150 -1.19 -0.02 -16.86
CA SER A 150 -2.29 -0.70 -17.58
C SER A 150 -3.69 -0.26 -17.10
N ARG A 151 -3.79 0.73 -16.19
CA ARG A 151 -5.06 1.15 -15.59
C ARG A 151 -5.21 2.67 -15.49
N GLY A 152 -4.41 3.44 -16.22
CA GLY A 152 -4.45 4.90 -16.20
C GLY A 152 -3.92 5.50 -14.89
N SER A 153 -2.85 4.93 -14.33
CA SER A 153 -2.21 5.41 -13.11
C SER A 153 -0.70 5.22 -13.14
N VAL A 154 -0.02 5.76 -12.15
CA VAL A 154 1.39 5.48 -11.86
C VAL A 154 1.52 5.04 -10.41
N ALA A 155 2.63 4.42 -10.06
CA ALA A 155 2.97 4.13 -8.67
C ALA A 155 3.16 5.44 -7.89
N ALA A 156 2.52 5.58 -6.73
CA ALA A 156 2.41 6.86 -6.03
C ALA A 156 2.67 6.82 -4.52
N ALA A 157 3.03 5.66 -3.96
CA ALA A 157 3.28 5.52 -2.53
C ALA A 157 4.49 4.61 -2.24
N GLY A 158 5.55 4.77 -3.00
CA GLY A 158 6.86 4.19 -2.71
C GLY A 158 7.37 3.15 -3.70
N ALA A 159 6.59 2.67 -4.67
CA ALA A 159 7.08 1.62 -5.55
C ALA A 159 8.23 2.08 -6.45
N THR A 160 8.21 3.28 -6.98
CA THR A 160 9.32 3.82 -7.76
C THR A 160 10.53 4.18 -6.90
N GLN A 161 10.33 4.44 -5.62
CA GLN A 161 11.37 4.78 -4.66
C GLN A 161 12.04 3.53 -4.06
N TRP A 162 11.22 2.57 -3.62
CA TRP A 162 11.71 1.47 -2.77
C TRP A 162 11.87 0.14 -3.50
N LEU A 163 11.06 -0.13 -4.53
CA LEU A 163 11.13 -1.40 -5.23
C LEU A 163 12.52 -1.64 -5.85
N PRO A 164 13.16 -0.64 -6.51
CA PRO A 164 14.53 -0.82 -7.00
C PRO A 164 15.56 -1.14 -5.92
N LEU A 165 15.37 -0.61 -4.69
CA LEU A 165 16.23 -0.89 -3.55
C LEU A 165 16.03 -2.31 -3.01
N ILE A 166 14.79 -2.82 -3.09
CA ILE A 166 14.43 -4.12 -2.53
C ILE A 166 14.78 -5.26 -3.50
N VAL A 167 14.40 -5.14 -4.78
CA VAL A 167 14.49 -6.24 -5.75
C VAL A 167 15.54 -6.00 -6.86
N GLY A 168 16.15 -4.82 -6.90
CA GLY A 168 17.03 -4.36 -7.97
C GLY A 168 16.27 -3.72 -9.13
N ASP A 169 16.93 -2.80 -9.84
CA ASP A 169 16.32 -1.95 -10.87
C ASP A 169 15.61 -2.74 -11.99
N ARG A 170 16.23 -3.81 -12.50
CA ARG A 170 15.65 -4.60 -13.61
C ARG A 170 14.34 -5.27 -13.24
N ARG A 171 14.25 -5.86 -12.05
CA ARG A 171 13.03 -6.51 -11.55
C ARG A 171 11.95 -5.48 -11.21
N ALA A 172 12.35 -4.32 -10.70
CA ALA A 172 11.42 -3.21 -10.47
C ALA A 172 10.79 -2.74 -11.79
N ARG A 173 11.58 -2.57 -12.86
CA ARG A 173 11.09 -2.22 -14.19
C ARG A 173 10.17 -3.31 -14.77
N GLU A 174 10.55 -4.59 -14.68
CA GLU A 174 9.70 -5.72 -15.08
C GLU A 174 8.32 -5.60 -14.42
N MET A 175 8.28 -5.45 -13.10
CA MET A 175 7.04 -5.40 -12.34
C MET A 175 6.19 -4.16 -12.65
N LEU A 176 6.82 -2.97 -12.75
CA LEU A 176 6.09 -1.71 -12.93
C LEU A 176 5.66 -1.45 -14.37
N LEU A 177 6.42 -1.93 -15.37
CA LEU A 177 6.14 -1.68 -16.77
C LEU A 177 5.29 -2.78 -17.41
N LEU A 178 5.50 -4.05 -17.06
CA LEU A 178 4.76 -5.18 -17.63
C LEU A 178 3.47 -5.48 -16.86
N ASN A 179 3.42 -5.15 -15.59
CA ASN A 179 2.27 -5.38 -14.69
C ASN A 179 1.84 -6.86 -14.56
N GLU A 180 2.75 -7.78 -14.75
CA GLU A 180 2.47 -9.19 -14.59
C GLU A 180 2.40 -9.59 -13.10
N PRO A 181 1.54 -10.56 -12.75
CA PRO A 181 1.50 -11.07 -11.39
C PRO A 181 2.76 -11.88 -11.05
N ILE A 182 3.37 -11.55 -9.93
CA ILE A 182 4.54 -12.22 -9.38
C ILE A 182 4.08 -13.20 -8.28
N PRO A 183 4.25 -14.53 -8.44
CA PRO A 183 3.91 -15.48 -7.40
C PRO A 183 4.74 -15.26 -6.13
N ALA A 184 4.18 -15.55 -4.95
CA ALA A 184 4.82 -15.34 -3.65
C ALA A 184 6.23 -15.93 -3.58
N ARG A 185 6.45 -17.14 -4.11
CA ARG A 185 7.78 -17.78 -4.12
C ARG A 185 8.81 -17.01 -4.98
N LYS A 186 8.39 -16.47 -6.13
CA LYS A 186 9.24 -15.61 -6.98
C LYS A 186 9.54 -14.29 -6.25
N ALA A 187 8.53 -13.71 -5.59
CA ALA A 187 8.69 -12.49 -4.80
C ALA A 187 9.66 -12.69 -3.60
N LEU A 188 9.60 -13.85 -2.93
CA LEU A 188 10.56 -14.22 -1.89
C LEU A 188 11.99 -14.32 -2.45
N ALA A 189 12.17 -15.02 -3.59
CA ALA A 189 13.48 -15.14 -4.24
C ALA A 189 14.05 -13.79 -4.71
N TRP A 190 13.19 -12.79 -4.93
CA TRP A 190 13.60 -11.43 -5.26
C TRP A 190 13.91 -10.55 -4.05
N GLY A 191 13.66 -11.04 -2.82
CA GLY A 191 13.82 -10.27 -1.59
C GLY A 191 12.64 -9.35 -1.25
N LEU A 192 11.53 -9.43 -2.00
CA LEU A 192 10.34 -8.61 -1.75
C LEU A 192 9.54 -9.07 -0.51
N LEU A 193 9.69 -10.33 -0.12
CA LEU A 193 9.03 -10.93 1.05
C LEU A 193 10.06 -11.49 2.03
N THR A 194 9.74 -11.44 3.32
CA THR A 194 10.58 -12.04 4.38
C THR A 194 10.36 -13.54 4.48
N GLN A 195 9.11 -14.00 4.34
CA GLN A 195 8.74 -15.40 4.43
C GLN A 195 7.55 -15.73 3.53
N VAL A 196 7.53 -16.95 3.01
CA VAL A 196 6.37 -17.55 2.35
C VAL A 196 6.09 -18.90 3.01
N VAL A 197 4.87 -19.08 3.47
CA VAL A 197 4.44 -20.28 4.20
C VAL A 197 3.13 -20.84 3.63
N PRO A 198 2.85 -22.13 3.79
CA PRO A 198 1.53 -22.67 3.47
C PRO A 198 0.43 -21.85 4.15
N ARG A 199 -0.66 -21.55 3.43
CA ARG A 199 -1.75 -20.70 3.93
C ARG A 199 -2.19 -21.04 5.35
N ARG A 200 -2.32 -22.32 5.68
CA ARG A 200 -2.71 -22.78 7.03
C ARG A 200 -1.73 -22.40 8.14
N ARG A 201 -0.49 -22.04 7.79
CA ARG A 201 0.58 -21.64 8.74
C ARG A 201 0.77 -20.13 8.81
N LEU A 202 0.03 -19.34 8.03
CA LEU A 202 0.26 -17.90 7.93
C LEU A 202 0.14 -17.21 9.30
N ASP A 203 -0.93 -17.50 10.05
CA ASP A 203 -1.16 -16.89 11.38
C ASP A 203 -0.08 -17.28 12.38
N ALA A 204 0.28 -18.54 12.40
CA ALA A 204 1.34 -19.05 13.29
C ALA A 204 2.70 -18.43 12.96
N ALA A 205 3.03 -18.26 11.67
CA ALA A 205 4.28 -17.64 11.23
C ALA A 205 4.36 -16.16 11.62
N VAL A 206 3.27 -15.40 11.39
CA VAL A 206 3.19 -13.99 11.77
C VAL A 206 3.26 -13.83 13.28
N SER A 207 2.54 -14.66 14.05
CA SER A 207 2.56 -14.62 15.53
C SER A 207 3.94 -14.97 16.09
N ALA A 208 4.64 -15.94 15.49
CA ALA A 208 6.01 -16.30 15.90
C ALA A 208 6.99 -15.14 15.63
N LEU A 209 6.83 -14.45 14.49
CA LEU A 209 7.64 -13.29 14.13
C LEU A 209 7.35 -12.10 15.06
N ALA A 210 6.08 -11.83 15.35
CA ALA A 210 5.65 -10.77 16.25
C ALA A 210 6.23 -10.97 17.66
N ARG A 211 6.15 -12.19 18.23
CA ARG A 211 6.78 -12.50 19.54
C ARG A 211 8.27 -12.18 19.56
N LYS A 212 9.02 -12.55 18.51
CA LYS A 212 10.44 -12.23 18.43
C LYS A 212 10.72 -10.72 18.44
N LEU A 213 9.82 -9.91 17.92
CA LEU A 213 9.93 -8.45 17.91
C LEU A 213 9.54 -7.85 19.26
N VAL A 214 8.51 -8.40 19.92
CA VAL A 214 8.10 -7.99 21.28
C VAL A 214 9.23 -8.21 22.28
N ASP A 215 10.04 -9.25 22.11
CA ASP A 215 11.19 -9.57 22.96
C ASP A 215 12.43 -8.70 22.67
N LYS A 216 12.29 -7.54 22.02
CA LYS A 216 13.39 -6.61 21.75
C LYS A 216 13.22 -5.32 22.55
N LEU A 217 14.33 -4.64 22.75
CA LEU A 217 14.37 -3.33 23.43
C LEU A 217 13.69 -2.28 22.52
N PRO A 218 12.61 -1.59 22.98
CA PRO A 218 11.78 -0.73 22.13
C PRO A 218 12.58 0.41 21.48
N GLU A 219 13.39 1.12 22.27
CA GLU A 219 14.17 2.25 21.75
C GLU A 219 15.25 1.80 20.75
N CYS A 220 15.96 0.72 21.04
CA CYS A 220 16.94 0.15 20.10
C CYS A 220 16.26 -0.25 18.77
N THR A 221 15.10 -0.85 18.85
CA THR A 221 14.33 -1.25 17.66
C THR A 221 13.86 -0.02 16.87
N ARG A 222 13.36 1.01 17.56
CA ARG A 222 12.93 2.28 16.96
C ARG A 222 14.07 2.95 16.20
N TYR A 223 15.22 3.13 16.84
CA TYR A 223 16.36 3.80 16.21
C TYR A 223 16.95 2.97 15.07
N THR A 224 17.02 1.64 15.22
CA THR A 224 17.43 0.76 14.11
C THR A 224 16.52 0.92 12.90
N LYS A 225 15.19 0.93 13.11
CA LYS A 225 14.22 1.18 12.03
C LYS A 225 14.44 2.54 11.39
N GLN A 226 14.64 3.61 12.17
CA GLN A 226 14.89 4.94 11.64
C GLN A 226 16.16 4.99 10.78
N GLN A 227 17.24 4.36 11.24
CA GLN A 227 18.49 4.28 10.47
C GLN A 227 18.32 3.51 9.15
N LEU A 228 17.59 2.40 9.18
CA LEU A 228 17.27 1.64 7.97
C LEU A 228 16.35 2.40 7.00
N ASN A 229 15.46 3.23 7.54
CA ASN A 229 14.58 4.06 6.71
C ASN A 229 15.32 5.20 6.01
N PHE A 230 16.50 5.61 6.46
CA PHE A 230 17.26 6.74 5.89
C PHE A 230 17.37 6.68 4.35
N TRP A 231 17.74 5.53 3.79
CA TRP A 231 17.86 5.36 2.34
C TRP A 231 16.51 5.44 1.61
N ARG A 232 15.46 4.90 2.25
CA ARG A 232 14.09 5.02 1.74
C ARG A 232 13.59 6.46 1.82
N ASP A 233 13.92 7.14 2.92
CA ASP A 233 13.54 8.54 3.16
C ASP A 233 14.19 9.47 2.16
N PHE A 234 15.44 9.24 1.84
CA PHE A 234 16.14 10.03 0.85
C PHE A 234 15.46 9.99 -0.52
N SER A 235 15.17 8.80 -1.04
CA SER A 235 14.46 8.65 -2.30
C SER A 235 13.00 9.15 -2.22
N TRP A 236 12.33 8.93 -1.09
CA TRP A 236 10.97 9.39 -0.84
C TRP A 236 10.89 10.92 -0.82
N ALA A 237 11.66 11.59 0.01
CA ALA A 237 11.64 13.04 0.15
C ALA A 237 11.89 13.76 -1.18
N LEU A 238 12.77 13.22 -2.02
CA LEU A 238 13.12 13.84 -3.30
C LEU A 238 12.07 13.63 -4.40
N THR A 239 11.32 12.54 -4.38
CA THR A 239 10.57 12.12 -5.59
C THR A 239 9.10 11.80 -5.38
N ILE A 240 8.61 11.66 -4.13
CA ILE A 240 7.23 11.23 -3.89
C ILE A 240 6.19 12.25 -4.41
N GLY A 241 6.51 13.52 -4.40
CA GLY A 241 5.67 14.57 -4.93
C GLY A 241 5.41 14.43 -6.44
N HIS A 242 6.35 13.88 -7.20
CA HIS A 242 6.22 13.74 -8.66
C HIS A 242 4.99 12.92 -9.05
N ALA A 243 4.73 11.80 -8.38
CA ALA A 243 3.58 10.96 -8.70
C ALA A 243 2.25 11.65 -8.35
N ARG A 244 2.18 12.31 -7.20
CA ARG A 244 1.01 13.12 -6.80
C ARG A 244 0.73 14.21 -7.80
N ASP A 245 1.75 14.98 -8.13
CA ASP A 245 1.62 16.14 -9.01
C ASP A 245 1.27 15.70 -10.44
N TRP A 246 1.93 14.64 -10.94
CA TRP A 246 1.62 14.09 -12.25
C TRP A 246 0.18 13.56 -12.33
N LEU A 247 -0.24 12.74 -11.38
CA LEU A 247 -1.61 12.21 -11.33
C LEU A 247 -2.65 13.34 -11.24
N THR A 248 -2.37 14.36 -10.44
CA THR A 248 -3.25 15.53 -10.27
C THR A 248 -3.46 16.28 -11.58
N VAL A 249 -2.38 16.62 -12.28
CA VAL A 249 -2.43 17.38 -13.54
C VAL A 249 -3.07 16.56 -14.65
N HIS A 250 -2.86 15.24 -14.67
CA HIS A 250 -3.30 14.37 -15.75
C HIS A 250 -4.67 13.70 -15.51
N THR A 251 -5.43 14.06 -14.46
CA THR A 251 -6.78 13.50 -14.21
C THR A 251 -7.74 13.65 -15.40
N GLY A 252 -7.53 14.66 -16.24
CA GLY A 252 -8.30 14.90 -17.46
C GLY A 252 -7.72 14.25 -18.72
N ALA A 253 -6.54 13.62 -18.65
CA ALA A 253 -5.90 13.02 -19.82
C ALA A 253 -6.65 11.77 -20.30
N ASP A 254 -6.73 11.60 -21.64
CA ASP A 254 -7.44 10.49 -22.26
C ASP A 254 -7.00 9.12 -21.73
N GLU A 255 -5.69 8.91 -21.53
CA GLU A 255 -5.15 7.64 -21.03
C GLU A 255 -5.64 7.32 -19.62
N ILE A 256 -5.67 8.32 -18.74
CA ILE A 256 -6.12 8.16 -17.35
C ILE A 256 -7.60 7.84 -17.33
N GLN A 257 -8.41 8.63 -18.06
CA GLN A 257 -9.85 8.44 -18.13
C GLN A 257 -10.20 7.08 -18.73
N GLU A 258 -9.57 6.71 -19.84
CA GLU A 258 -9.82 5.43 -20.49
C GLU A 258 -9.39 4.25 -19.61
N GLY A 259 -8.22 4.33 -18.99
CA GLY A 259 -7.72 3.27 -18.10
C GLY A 259 -8.67 3.00 -16.93
N ILE A 260 -9.15 4.05 -16.27
CA ILE A 260 -10.07 3.95 -15.14
C ILE A 260 -11.47 3.46 -15.58
N ARG A 261 -12.01 4.01 -16.69
CA ARG A 261 -13.32 3.60 -17.22
C ARG A 261 -13.31 2.14 -17.65
N ALA A 262 -12.35 1.74 -18.47
CA ALA A 262 -12.23 0.36 -18.96
C ALA A 262 -12.12 -0.66 -17.81
N PHE A 263 -11.37 -0.31 -16.76
CA PHE A 263 -11.28 -1.15 -15.56
C PHE A 263 -12.64 -1.33 -14.87
N ASN A 264 -13.37 -0.23 -14.64
CA ASN A 264 -14.66 -0.26 -13.97
C ASN A 264 -15.75 -0.94 -14.82
N GLU A 265 -15.70 -0.77 -16.13
CA GLU A 265 -16.58 -1.37 -17.12
C GLU A 265 -16.19 -2.83 -17.47
N LYS A 266 -15.05 -3.33 -16.94
CA LYS A 266 -14.53 -4.70 -17.16
C LYS A 266 -14.29 -5.00 -18.64
N ARG A 267 -13.85 -4.02 -19.43
CA ARG A 267 -13.53 -4.18 -20.84
C ARG A 267 -12.03 -4.00 -21.11
N ALA A 268 -11.60 -4.44 -22.29
CA ALA A 268 -10.24 -4.20 -22.76
C ALA A 268 -10.02 -2.73 -23.14
N ILE A 269 -8.77 -2.28 -23.02
CA ILE A 269 -8.32 -0.97 -23.50
C ILE A 269 -7.77 -1.15 -24.92
N ASP A 270 -8.19 -0.29 -25.86
CA ASP A 270 -7.57 -0.19 -27.16
C ASP A 270 -6.35 0.75 -27.09
N TYR A 271 -5.20 0.18 -26.74
CA TYR A 271 -3.95 0.91 -26.62
C TYR A 271 -3.47 1.51 -27.95
N ARG A 272 -3.85 0.93 -29.10
CA ARG A 272 -3.46 1.42 -30.42
C ARG A 272 -4.26 2.67 -30.76
N ALA A 273 -5.57 2.63 -30.59
CA ALA A 273 -6.43 3.80 -30.78
C ALA A 273 -6.01 5.00 -29.92
N LEU A 274 -5.65 4.78 -28.65
CA LEU A 274 -5.13 5.84 -27.78
C LEU A 274 -3.84 6.47 -28.33
N ARG A 275 -2.89 5.65 -28.80
CA ARG A 275 -1.64 6.15 -29.41
C ARG A 275 -1.87 6.91 -30.71
N GLU A 276 -2.77 6.42 -31.57
CA GLU A 276 -3.15 7.11 -32.80
C GLU A 276 -3.81 8.46 -32.54
N LYS A 277 -4.72 8.52 -31.54
CA LYS A 277 -5.34 9.77 -31.11
C LYS A 277 -4.30 10.78 -30.62
N ALA A 278 -3.36 10.35 -29.78
CA ALA A 278 -2.28 11.19 -29.28
C ALA A 278 -1.37 11.70 -30.42
N ALA A 279 -1.07 10.85 -31.42
CA ALA A 279 -0.27 11.24 -32.58
C ALA A 279 -0.96 12.29 -33.47
N ARG A 280 -2.28 12.13 -33.71
CA ARG A 280 -3.09 13.10 -34.52
C ARG A 280 -3.25 14.44 -33.81
N GLY A 281 -3.36 14.46 -32.48
CA GLY A 281 -3.51 15.71 -31.71
C GLY A 281 -2.26 16.62 -31.72
N ARG A 282 -1.08 16.05 -32.01
CA ARG A 282 0.19 16.81 -32.15
C ARG A 282 0.38 17.47 -33.52
N GLY A 283 -0.39 17.08 -34.53
CA GLY A 283 -0.29 17.63 -35.89
C GLY A 283 -1.16 18.88 -36.13
N ARG A 284 -1.82 19.43 -35.10
CA ARG A 284 -2.71 20.61 -35.23
C ARG A 284 -2.26 21.80 -34.35
N ARG A 285 -1.00 21.90 -34.02
CA ARG A 285 -0.43 23.10 -33.36
C ARG A 285 0.67 23.71 -34.20
#